data_84e5426b887417e42032d95d934049bc
#
_entry.id   84e5426b887417e42032d95d934049bc
#
_cell.length_a   1.000
_cell.length_b   1.000
_cell.length_c   1.000
_cell.angle_alpha   90.00
_cell.angle_beta   90.00
_cell.angle_gamma   90.00
#
_symmetry.space_group_name_H-M   'P 1'
#
loop_
_entity.id
_entity.type
_entity.pdbx_description
1 polymer ?
#
loop_
_entity_poly.entity_id
_entity_poly.type
_entity_poly.pdbx_seq_one_letter_code
_entity_poly.pdbx_strand_id
1 'polypeptide(L)'
;MTIREKIRKAQDRTSQIVEVSEWGVIVEVRSMTGSQRSAIVTALTSDEDNKMEALWGGMLVSCVYDPETGDPVFKEDDAEWLLNEKSSTVLDRLSNVCLQVAGIVEGAVDDAGKDFSASQTVEDE
;
A
#
# COMPACT_ATOMS: atom_id res chain seq x y z
N MET A 1 -4.15 23.84 -22.54
CA MET A 1 -4.10 22.51 -21.92
C MET A 1 -5.45 22.14 -21.38
N THR A 2 -5.94 21.00 -21.74
CA THR A 2 -7.25 20.55 -21.30
C THR A 2 -7.15 19.99 -19.87
N ILE A 3 -8.30 19.84 -19.24
CA ILE A 3 -8.33 19.24 -17.91
C ILE A 3 -7.74 17.84 -17.93
N ARG A 4 -8.05 17.07 -18.99
CA ARG A 4 -7.52 15.73 -19.11
C ARG A 4 -5.99 15.75 -19.12
N GLU A 5 -5.40 16.68 -19.86
CA GLU A 5 -3.95 16.77 -19.92
C GLU A 5 -3.36 17.20 -18.58
N LYS A 6 -4.03 18.09 -17.88
CA LYS A 6 -3.57 18.52 -16.57
C LYS A 6 -3.60 17.35 -15.59
N ILE A 7 -4.63 16.52 -15.64
CA ILE A 7 -4.74 15.36 -14.77
C ILE A 7 -3.62 14.37 -15.05
N ARG A 8 -3.36 14.11 -16.33
CA ARG A 8 -2.31 13.14 -16.67
C ARG A 8 -0.94 13.57 -16.19
N LYS A 9 -0.69 14.88 -16.16
CA LYS A 9 0.62 15.38 -15.75
C LYS A 9 0.73 15.60 -14.25
N ALA A 10 -0.37 15.58 -13.54
CA ALA A 10 -0.35 15.86 -12.12
C ALA A 10 0.39 14.78 -11.35
N GLN A 11 1.15 15.20 -10.34
CA GLN A 11 1.86 14.26 -9.47
C GLN A 11 1.05 14.18 -8.19
N ASP A 12 0.10 13.29 -8.15
CA ASP A 12 -0.82 13.23 -7.02
C ASP A 12 -0.54 12.08 -6.06
N ARG A 13 0.56 11.35 -6.25
CA ARG A 13 0.93 10.30 -5.30
C ARG A 13 1.69 10.94 -4.15
N THR A 14 1.23 10.68 -2.93
CA THR A 14 1.89 11.19 -1.74
C THR A 14 2.94 10.18 -1.29
N SER A 15 3.89 10.63 -0.50
CA SER A 15 4.92 9.74 -0.02
C SER A 15 5.40 10.16 1.36
N GLN A 16 6.08 9.25 2.03
CA GLN A 16 6.64 9.50 3.35
C GLN A 16 7.97 8.80 3.43
N ILE A 17 8.98 9.48 3.94
CA ILE A 17 10.30 8.90 4.14
C ILE A 17 10.29 8.18 5.47
N VAL A 18 10.79 6.96 5.50
CA VAL A 18 10.79 6.13 6.70
C VAL A 18 12.18 5.55 6.91
N GLU A 19 12.70 5.72 8.11
CA GLU A 19 13.98 5.11 8.46
C GLU A 19 13.69 3.75 9.07
N VAL A 20 14.28 2.70 8.51
CA VAL A 20 14.14 1.34 9.00
C VAL A 20 15.48 0.99 9.63
N SER A 21 15.65 1.38 10.90
CA SER A 21 16.94 1.21 11.55
C SER A 21 17.33 -0.25 11.67
N GLU A 22 16.35 -1.14 11.81
CA GLU A 22 16.63 -2.57 11.91
C GLU A 22 17.28 -3.12 10.65
N TRP A 23 17.05 -2.48 9.51
CA TRP A 23 17.64 -2.90 8.25
C TRP A 23 18.76 -1.95 7.81
N GLY A 24 18.96 -0.86 8.55
CA GLY A 24 19.99 0.11 8.22
C GLY A 24 19.77 0.86 6.94
N VAL A 25 18.51 1.10 6.58
CA VAL A 25 18.18 1.78 5.32
C VAL A 25 17.10 2.82 5.55
N ILE A 26 16.99 3.73 4.60
CA ILE A 26 15.91 4.72 4.56
C ILE A 26 15.16 4.45 3.27
N VAL A 27 13.84 4.35 3.37
CA VAL A 27 13.01 4.06 2.21
C VAL A 27 11.94 5.14 2.05
N GLU A 28 11.35 5.19 0.88
CA GLU A 28 10.26 6.10 0.61
C GLU A 28 9.00 5.25 0.39
N VAL A 29 7.95 5.51 1.16
CA VAL A 29 6.70 4.79 1.02
C VAL A 29 5.74 5.69 0.25
N ARG A 30 5.29 5.25 -0.92
CA ARG A 30 4.40 6.02 -1.77
C ARG A 30 2.99 5.48 -1.71
N SER A 31 2.01 6.36 -1.93
CA SER A 31 0.63 5.93 -1.99
C SER A 31 0.43 5.01 -3.19
N MET A 32 -0.62 4.20 -3.13
CA MET A 32 -0.88 3.24 -4.18
C MET A 32 -1.65 3.87 -5.32
N THR A 33 -1.45 3.34 -6.52
CA THR A 33 -2.32 3.66 -7.65
C THR A 33 -3.65 2.95 -7.43
N GLY A 34 -4.65 3.29 -8.24
CA GLY A 34 -5.94 2.63 -8.15
C GLY A 34 -5.85 1.13 -8.38
N SER A 35 -5.03 0.71 -9.35
CA SER A 35 -4.88 -0.71 -9.62
C SER A 35 -4.23 -1.44 -8.45
N GLN A 36 -3.22 -0.84 -7.86
CA GLN A 36 -2.53 -1.47 -6.74
C GLN A 36 -3.46 -1.61 -5.55
N ARG A 37 -4.24 -0.56 -5.26
CA ARG A 37 -5.16 -0.61 -4.15
C ARG A 37 -6.24 -1.65 -4.38
N SER A 38 -6.75 -1.72 -5.60
CA SER A 38 -7.79 -2.68 -5.94
C SER A 38 -7.31 -4.11 -5.74
N ALA A 39 -6.07 -4.38 -6.14
CA ALA A 39 -5.50 -5.73 -5.97
C ALA A 39 -5.37 -6.08 -4.50
N ILE A 40 -4.95 -5.13 -3.66
CA ILE A 40 -4.79 -5.39 -2.23
C ILE A 40 -6.16 -5.63 -1.59
N VAL A 41 -7.14 -4.81 -1.89
CA VAL A 41 -8.47 -4.96 -1.30
C VAL A 41 -9.08 -6.29 -1.72
N THR A 42 -8.91 -6.67 -2.99
CA THR A 42 -9.43 -7.94 -3.46
C THR A 42 -8.80 -9.11 -2.71
N ALA A 43 -7.49 -9.04 -2.49
CA ALA A 43 -6.80 -10.12 -1.77
C ALA A 43 -7.29 -10.20 -0.33
N LEU A 44 -7.52 -9.05 0.31
CA LEU A 44 -7.95 -9.04 1.71
C LEU A 44 -9.38 -9.48 1.90
N THR A 45 -10.22 -9.32 0.88
CA THR A 45 -11.62 -9.71 1.01
C THR A 45 -11.89 -11.10 0.44
N SER A 46 -10.86 -11.79 -0.06
CA SER A 46 -11.06 -13.14 -0.57
C SER A 46 -11.12 -14.12 0.60
N ASP A 47 -11.50 -15.36 0.29
CA ASP A 47 -11.57 -16.39 1.31
C ASP A 47 -10.27 -17.16 1.45
N GLU A 48 -9.22 -16.69 0.81
CA GLU A 48 -7.96 -17.40 0.87
C GLU A 48 -7.32 -17.32 2.23
N ASP A 49 -6.52 -18.31 2.56
CA ASP A 49 -5.93 -18.40 3.87
C ASP A 49 -4.69 -17.53 4.03
N ASN A 50 -4.14 -17.01 2.96
CA ASN A 50 -2.88 -16.27 3.03
C ASN A 50 -3.08 -14.76 2.90
N LYS A 51 -4.11 -14.23 3.57
CA LYS A 51 -4.41 -12.81 3.48
C LYS A 51 -3.27 -11.94 3.98
N MET A 52 -2.63 -12.32 5.09
CA MET A 52 -1.54 -11.51 5.61
C MET A 52 -0.35 -11.54 4.67
N GLU A 53 -0.11 -12.66 4.03
CA GLU A 53 0.95 -12.75 3.06
C GLU A 53 0.67 -11.83 1.88
N ALA A 54 -0.56 -11.82 1.39
CA ALA A 54 -0.93 -10.95 0.30
C ALA A 54 -0.82 -9.48 0.71
N LEU A 55 -1.24 -9.16 1.93
CA LEU A 55 -1.20 -7.80 2.42
C LEU A 55 0.23 -7.31 2.53
N TRP A 56 1.07 -8.02 3.27
CA TRP A 56 2.44 -7.57 3.49
C TRP A 56 3.23 -7.60 2.18
N GLY A 57 3.19 -8.72 1.46
CA GLY A 57 3.96 -8.86 0.24
C GLY A 57 3.50 -7.88 -0.82
N GLY A 58 2.20 -7.83 -1.04
CA GLY A 58 1.67 -6.95 -2.08
C GLY A 58 1.90 -5.49 -1.79
N MET A 59 1.66 -5.07 -0.54
CA MET A 59 1.83 -3.68 -0.20
C MET A 59 3.28 -3.25 -0.24
N LEU A 60 4.17 -4.04 0.33
CA LEU A 60 5.57 -3.65 0.36
C LEU A 60 6.16 -3.60 -1.04
N VAL A 61 5.80 -4.56 -1.87
CA VAL A 61 6.29 -4.56 -3.26
C VAL A 61 5.76 -3.34 -4.01
N SER A 62 4.51 -2.94 -3.75
CA SER A 62 3.89 -1.84 -4.48
C SER A 62 4.28 -0.47 -3.97
N CYS A 63 4.60 -0.34 -2.69
CA CYS A 63 4.70 0.98 -2.08
C CYS A 63 6.08 1.42 -1.65
N VAL A 64 7.04 0.51 -1.50
CA VAL A 64 8.35 0.86 -0.95
C VAL A 64 9.32 1.14 -2.09
N TYR A 65 9.91 2.33 -2.05
CA TYR A 65 10.81 2.79 -3.10
C TYR A 65 12.13 3.28 -2.51
N ASP A 66 13.16 3.26 -3.35
CA ASP A 66 14.46 3.80 -2.99
C ASP A 66 14.41 5.31 -3.20
N PRO A 67 14.57 6.12 -2.16
CA PRO A 67 14.44 7.56 -2.33
C PRO A 67 15.54 8.18 -3.18
N GLU A 68 16.66 7.49 -3.35
CA GLU A 68 17.74 8.04 -4.15
C GLU A 68 17.58 7.77 -5.63
N THR A 69 17.10 6.59 -5.99
CA THR A 69 16.95 6.23 -7.39
C THR A 69 15.53 6.37 -7.90
N GLY A 70 14.55 6.35 -6.99
CA GLY A 70 13.15 6.37 -7.39
C GLY A 70 12.62 5.03 -7.84
N ASP A 71 13.42 3.98 -7.74
CA ASP A 71 13.00 2.66 -8.20
C ASP A 71 12.36 1.86 -7.06
N PRO A 72 11.47 0.91 -7.39
CA PRO A 72 10.93 0.04 -6.35
C PRO A 72 12.05 -0.76 -5.69
N VAL A 73 11.96 -0.93 -4.39
CA VAL A 73 12.97 -1.69 -3.65
C VAL A 73 12.76 -3.19 -3.83
N PHE A 74 11.50 -3.63 -3.86
CA PHE A 74 11.20 -5.06 -3.90
C PHE A 74 10.58 -5.46 -5.23
N LYS A 75 10.77 -6.74 -5.60
CA LYS A 75 10.17 -7.29 -6.79
C LYS A 75 9.02 -8.19 -6.40
N GLU A 76 8.20 -8.57 -7.36
CA GLU A 76 7.01 -9.34 -7.05
C GLU A 76 7.29 -10.64 -6.33
N ASP A 77 8.38 -11.30 -6.69
CA ASP A 77 8.68 -12.58 -6.05
C ASP A 77 9.46 -12.43 -4.74
N ASP A 78 9.69 -11.19 -4.29
CA ASP A 78 10.38 -11.00 -3.02
C ASP A 78 9.46 -11.25 -1.84
N ALA A 79 8.16 -11.31 -2.04
CA ALA A 79 7.21 -11.45 -0.94
C ALA A 79 7.50 -12.68 -0.10
N GLU A 80 7.90 -13.76 -0.74
CA GLU A 80 8.11 -15.00 -0.01
C GLU A 80 9.25 -14.88 0.98
N TRP A 81 10.40 -14.36 0.55
CA TRP A 81 11.52 -14.29 1.48
C TRP A 81 11.31 -13.18 2.51
N LEU A 82 10.59 -12.11 2.15
CA LEU A 82 10.28 -11.10 3.13
C LEU A 82 9.48 -11.70 4.28
N LEU A 83 8.50 -12.51 3.98
CA LEU A 83 7.66 -13.09 5.01
C LEU A 83 8.39 -14.16 5.81
N ASN A 84 9.30 -14.88 5.19
CA ASN A 84 9.96 -15.98 5.86
C ASN A 84 11.25 -15.58 6.56
N GLU A 85 11.86 -14.47 6.19
CA GLU A 85 13.16 -14.12 6.73
C GLU A 85 13.19 -12.82 7.52
N LYS A 86 12.20 -11.94 7.37
CA LYS A 86 12.25 -10.65 8.04
C LYS A 86 11.30 -10.62 9.23
N SER A 87 11.60 -9.75 10.17
CA SER A 87 10.83 -9.65 11.40
C SER A 87 9.41 -9.19 11.13
N SER A 88 8.44 -9.86 11.72
CA SER A 88 7.04 -9.48 11.55
C SER A 88 6.79 -8.08 12.10
N THR A 89 7.53 -7.67 13.12
CA THR A 89 7.36 -6.34 13.68
C THR A 89 7.73 -5.26 12.67
N VAL A 90 8.82 -5.46 11.93
CA VAL A 90 9.24 -4.49 10.93
C VAL A 90 8.29 -4.49 9.75
N LEU A 91 7.87 -5.68 9.31
CA LEU A 91 6.92 -5.78 8.19
C LEU A 91 5.60 -5.13 8.55
N ASP A 92 5.14 -5.33 9.78
CA ASP A 92 3.89 -4.75 10.22
C ASP A 92 3.98 -3.22 10.28
N ARG A 93 5.10 -2.71 10.79
CA ARG A 93 5.29 -1.28 10.89
C ARG A 93 5.31 -0.63 9.52
N LEU A 94 6.04 -1.22 8.56
CA LEU A 94 6.07 -0.68 7.21
C LEU A 94 4.71 -0.78 6.53
N SER A 95 4.00 -1.88 6.76
CA SER A 95 2.67 -2.05 6.17
C SER A 95 1.72 -0.99 6.71
N ASN A 96 1.83 -0.67 8.00
CA ASN A 96 0.99 0.37 8.57
C ASN A 96 1.27 1.73 7.95
N VAL A 97 2.54 2.03 7.68
CA VAL A 97 2.88 3.27 7.02
C VAL A 97 2.30 3.28 5.60
N CYS A 98 2.37 2.14 4.90
CA CYS A 98 1.78 2.04 3.58
C CYS A 98 0.28 2.33 3.61
N LEU A 99 -0.41 1.79 4.61
CA LEU A 99 -1.84 2.01 4.75
C LEU A 99 -2.14 3.48 5.06
N GLN A 100 -1.34 4.11 5.89
CA GLN A 100 -1.54 5.51 6.23
C GLN A 100 -1.32 6.39 5.02
N VAL A 101 -0.26 6.15 4.27
CA VAL A 101 0.04 6.94 3.09
C VAL A 101 -1.02 6.75 2.02
N ALA A 102 -1.58 5.55 1.93
CA ALA A 102 -2.63 5.25 0.97
C ALA A 102 -3.98 5.82 1.39
N GLY A 103 -4.08 6.35 2.60
CA GLY A 103 -5.36 6.84 3.09
C GLY A 103 -6.26 5.77 3.67
N ILE A 104 -5.74 4.57 3.90
CA ILE A 104 -6.50 3.49 4.50
C ILE A 104 -6.13 3.45 5.97
N VAL A 105 -7.06 3.92 6.82
CA VAL A 105 -6.75 3.96 8.24
C VAL A 105 -7.07 2.63 8.89
N GLU A 106 -6.63 2.50 10.13
CA GLU A 106 -6.84 1.28 10.88
C GLU A 106 -8.31 0.93 10.89
N GLY A 107 -8.65 -0.28 10.59
CA GLY A 107 -10.03 -0.74 10.55
C GLY A 107 -10.73 -0.55 9.22
N ALA A 108 -10.18 0.29 8.35
CA ALA A 108 -10.84 0.56 7.09
C ALA A 108 -10.93 -0.66 6.20
N VAL A 109 -9.97 -1.56 6.31
CA VAL A 109 -9.98 -2.75 5.46
C VAL A 109 -11.15 -3.64 5.82
N ASP A 110 -11.46 -3.77 7.12
CA ASP A 110 -12.59 -4.57 7.53
C ASP A 110 -13.88 -3.96 7.02
N ASP A 111 -13.92 -2.66 6.85
CA ASP A 111 -15.11 -2.00 6.40
C ASP A 111 -15.15 -1.82 4.90
N ALA A 112 -14.13 -2.23 4.19
CA ALA A 112 -14.05 -1.96 2.76
C ALA A 112 -15.26 -2.45 2.01
N GLY A 113 -15.72 -3.64 2.32
CA GLY A 113 -16.89 -4.17 1.65
C GLY A 113 -18.14 -3.43 2.02
N LYS A 114 -18.24 -2.97 3.25
CA LYS A 114 -19.38 -2.24 3.66
C LYS A 114 -19.36 -0.89 3.02
N ASP A 115 -18.19 -0.29 2.92
CA ASP A 115 -18.07 1.02 2.38
C ASP A 115 -18.50 1.13 0.95
N PHE A 116 -18.27 0.11 0.17
CA PHE A 116 -18.68 0.16 -1.19
C PHE A 116 -20.18 0.24 -1.31
N SER A 117 -20.94 -0.22 -0.35
CA SER A 117 -22.35 -0.03 -0.41
C SER A 117 -22.76 1.15 0.43
N ALA A 118 -22.05 1.45 1.48
CA ALA A 118 -22.41 2.55 2.32
C ALA A 118 -21.99 3.88 1.75
N SER A 119 -20.94 3.91 0.99
CA SER A 119 -20.47 5.16 0.49
C SER A 119 -21.45 5.82 -0.41
N GLN A 120 -22.28 5.05 -1.05
CA GLN A 120 -23.23 5.66 -1.86
C GLN A 120 -24.28 6.33 -1.07
N THR A 121 -24.50 5.92 0.16
CA THR A 121 -25.49 6.58 0.93
C THR A 121 -24.92 7.73 1.67
N VAL A 122 -23.70 7.63 2.05
CA VAL A 122 -23.06 8.65 2.79
C VAL A 122 -22.97 9.92 2.06
N GLU A 123 -22.71 9.82 0.85
CA GLU A 123 -22.58 10.97 0.15
C GLU A 123 -23.76 11.71 0.07
N ASP A 124 -24.80 11.11 0.26
CA ASP A 124 -25.96 11.76 0.19
C ASP A 124 -26.24 12.67 1.17
N GLU A 125 -25.59 12.69 2.13
CA GLU A 125 -25.93 13.59 3.06
C GLU A 125 -25.32 14.68 2.96
#